data_768a9de72a3b706b1d796bde3c477ca2
#
_entry.id   768a9de72a3b706b1d796bde3c477ca2
#
_cell.length_a   1.000
_cell.length_b   1.000
_cell.length_c   1.000
_cell.angle_alpha   90.00
_cell.angle_beta   90.00
_cell.angle_gamma   90.00
#
_symmetry.space_group_name_H-M   'P 1'
#
loop_
_entity.id
_entity.type
_entity.pdbx_description
1 polymer ?
#
loop_
_entity_poly.entity_id
_entity_poly.type
_entity_poly.pdbx_seq_one_letter_code
_entity_poly.pdbx_strand_id
1 'polypeptide(L)'
;DLKTNFNCCPKCGAHHKLSCKERFELFFDNKDFEILLTPVPNDDPLNFVDNKKYTDRLKAAREITKQDDAVAIATGKLNNINVTVGAQDFRFIGGSFGAASGEAFISGIQYAIDNNTPFIFFSCSGGQRMMESSIALAQMTRTTLAVNELKIHNLPYIVVLTDPTTGGVTASWAMLGDILIAEPKATIGFAGRRVIQDTVRETLPEEFQKSEYILEHGGIDLVVERKYMSSTIGTLLNILLKKSESQAKNNESNVLTIDQTLQKTPKAI
;
A
#
# COMPACT_ATOMS: atom_id res chain seq x y z
N ASP A 1 -4.92 -15.77 18.40
CA ASP A 1 -3.70 -15.77 17.99
C ASP A 1 -3.17 -15.10 16.69
N LEU A 2 -3.85 -15.12 15.53
CA LEU A 2 -3.39 -14.34 14.37
C LEU A 2 -3.51 -12.84 14.65
N LYS A 3 -4.64 -12.39 15.20
CA LYS A 3 -4.87 -10.96 15.48
C LYS A 3 -3.86 -10.38 16.48
N THR A 4 -3.49 -11.14 17.50
CA THR A 4 -2.47 -10.72 18.48
C THR A 4 -1.06 -10.68 17.89
N ASN A 5 -0.83 -11.37 16.77
CA ASN A 5 0.43 -11.39 16.04
C ASN A 5 0.34 -10.59 14.72
N PHE A 6 -0.35 -9.45 14.70
CA PHE A 6 -0.45 -8.57 13.54
C PHE A 6 -0.99 -9.26 12.27
N ASN A 7 -1.83 -10.28 12.41
CA ASN A 7 -2.25 -11.17 11.32
C ASN A 7 -1.08 -11.84 10.56
N CYS A 8 0.02 -12.10 11.25
CA CYS A 8 1.13 -12.90 10.76
C CYS A 8 1.09 -14.29 11.38
N CYS A 9 1.40 -15.32 10.60
CA CYS A 9 1.44 -16.69 11.10
C CYS A 9 2.56 -16.86 12.15
N PRO A 10 2.29 -17.28 13.38
CA PRO A 10 3.32 -17.44 14.41
C PRO A 10 4.30 -18.58 14.13
N LYS A 11 3.97 -19.51 13.22
CA LYS A 11 4.82 -20.65 12.87
C LYS A 11 5.80 -20.36 11.74
N CYS A 12 5.34 -19.68 10.67
CA CYS A 12 6.16 -19.46 9.48
C CYS A 12 6.36 -17.97 9.11
N GLY A 13 5.81 -17.04 9.91
CA GLY A 13 5.91 -15.62 9.67
C GLY A 13 5.09 -15.09 8.48
N ALA A 14 4.33 -15.94 7.79
CA ALA A 14 3.56 -15.50 6.63
C ALA A 14 2.56 -14.39 6.99
N HIS A 15 2.57 -13.32 6.22
CA HIS A 15 1.69 -12.17 6.38
C HIS A 15 0.35 -12.43 5.70
N HIS A 16 -0.72 -12.54 6.49
CA HIS A 16 -2.08 -12.66 5.95
C HIS A 16 -2.60 -11.30 5.49
N LYS A 17 -3.53 -11.31 4.51
CA LYS A 17 -4.17 -10.10 4.00
C LYS A 17 -4.98 -9.41 5.10
N LEU A 18 -4.98 -8.09 5.05
CA LEU A 18 -5.72 -7.22 5.96
C LEU A 18 -6.76 -6.42 5.17
N SER A 19 -7.88 -6.11 5.81
CA SER A 19 -8.76 -5.04 5.36
C SER A 19 -8.11 -3.68 5.55
N CYS A 20 -8.63 -2.65 4.87
CA CYS A 20 -8.18 -1.27 5.11
C CYS A 20 -8.33 -0.88 6.59
N LYS A 21 -9.46 -1.20 7.21
CA LYS A 21 -9.70 -0.90 8.63
C LYS A 21 -8.68 -1.58 9.54
N GLU A 22 -8.43 -2.89 9.36
CA GLU A 22 -7.43 -3.60 10.16
C GLU A 22 -6.02 -3.02 9.96
N ARG A 23 -5.70 -2.56 8.73
CA ARG A 23 -4.43 -1.89 8.44
C ARG A 23 -4.31 -0.59 9.23
N PHE A 24 -5.35 0.23 9.23
CA PHE A 24 -5.40 1.48 9.99
C PHE A 24 -5.31 1.24 11.50
N GLU A 25 -6.04 0.25 12.03
CA GLU A 25 -5.99 -0.13 13.45
C GLU A 25 -4.60 -0.59 13.91
N LEU A 26 -3.78 -1.15 13.01
CA LEU A 26 -2.41 -1.56 13.30
C LEU A 26 -1.40 -0.44 13.13
N PHE A 27 -1.75 0.60 12.39
CA PHE A 27 -0.80 1.63 11.96
C PHE A 27 -0.88 2.91 12.80
N PHE A 28 -2.08 3.42 13.04
CA PHE A 28 -2.27 4.67 13.77
C PHE A 28 -2.08 4.52 15.28
N ASP A 29 -1.58 5.58 15.91
CA ASP A 29 -1.43 5.68 17.36
C ASP A 29 -2.77 5.46 18.06
N ASN A 30 -2.76 4.60 19.09
CA ASN A 30 -3.96 4.27 19.88
C ASN A 30 -5.18 3.80 19.05
N LYS A 31 -5.00 3.43 17.79
CA LYS A 31 -6.08 3.11 16.83
C LYS A 31 -7.04 4.29 16.62
N ASP A 32 -6.54 5.49 16.77
CA ASP A 32 -7.32 6.73 16.62
C ASP A 32 -7.12 7.29 15.21
N PHE A 33 -8.15 7.14 14.37
CA PHE A 33 -8.16 7.60 12.99
C PHE A 33 -9.57 7.90 12.51
N GLU A 34 -9.65 8.78 11.54
CA GLU A 34 -10.88 9.10 10.81
C GLU A 34 -10.77 8.60 9.37
N ILE A 35 -11.80 7.87 8.91
CA ILE A 35 -11.90 7.46 7.50
C ILE A 35 -12.51 8.62 6.71
N LEU A 36 -11.81 9.05 5.67
CA LEU A 36 -12.25 10.13 4.80
C LEU A 36 -13.29 9.64 3.79
N LEU A 37 -14.33 10.42 3.61
CA LEU A 37 -15.28 10.21 2.52
C LEU A 37 -14.62 10.62 1.20
N THR A 38 -14.64 9.72 0.24
CA THR A 38 -14.05 9.95 -1.10
C THR A 38 -15.15 9.85 -2.17
N PRO A 39 -15.02 10.57 -3.29
CA PRO A 39 -15.98 10.49 -4.37
C PRO A 39 -16.10 9.07 -4.94
N VAL A 40 -17.32 8.61 -5.14
CA VAL A 40 -17.60 7.32 -5.79
C VAL A 40 -18.24 7.60 -7.15
N PRO A 41 -17.52 7.37 -8.26
CA PRO A 41 -18.06 7.48 -9.61
C PRO A 41 -19.21 6.51 -9.86
N ASN A 42 -19.98 6.74 -10.93
CA ASN A 42 -21.04 5.83 -11.33
C ASN A 42 -20.52 4.41 -11.53
N ASP A 43 -21.23 3.44 -11.00
CA ASP A 43 -20.97 2.03 -11.20
C ASP A 43 -21.13 1.66 -12.68
N ASP A 44 -20.20 0.85 -13.18
CA ASP A 44 -20.27 0.19 -14.50
C ASP A 44 -20.74 1.09 -15.68
N PRO A 45 -20.01 2.17 -15.99
CA PRO A 45 -20.37 3.04 -17.10
C PRO A 45 -20.28 2.36 -18.48
N LEU A 46 -19.63 1.20 -18.55
CA LEU A 46 -19.45 0.43 -19.79
C LEU A 46 -20.47 -0.70 -19.95
N ASN A 47 -21.32 -0.94 -18.95
CA ASN A 47 -22.26 -2.08 -18.91
C ASN A 47 -21.55 -3.42 -19.16
N PHE A 48 -20.42 -3.62 -18.49
CA PHE A 48 -19.55 -4.79 -18.71
C PHE A 48 -20.20 -6.08 -18.23
N VAL A 49 -20.19 -7.08 -19.10
CA VAL A 49 -20.66 -8.43 -18.82
C VAL A 49 -19.68 -9.44 -19.42
N ASP A 50 -19.18 -10.33 -18.58
CA ASP A 50 -18.53 -11.58 -19.00
C ASP A 50 -19.39 -12.77 -18.52
N ASN A 51 -18.86 -13.64 -17.65
CA ASN A 51 -19.64 -14.69 -16.98
C ASN A 51 -20.62 -14.14 -15.94
N LYS A 52 -20.45 -12.89 -15.49
CA LYS A 52 -21.29 -12.18 -14.52
C LYS A 52 -21.28 -10.68 -14.85
N LYS A 53 -22.38 -10.00 -14.54
CA LYS A 53 -22.43 -8.53 -14.63
C LYS A 53 -21.42 -7.91 -13.66
N TYR A 54 -20.77 -6.82 -14.07
CA TYR A 54 -19.84 -6.12 -13.20
C TYR A 54 -20.53 -5.53 -11.97
N THR A 55 -21.76 -5.04 -12.11
CA THR A 55 -22.59 -4.55 -11.00
C THR A 55 -22.82 -5.61 -9.91
N ASP A 56 -22.99 -6.89 -10.30
CA ASP A 56 -23.14 -7.98 -9.33
C ASP A 56 -21.85 -8.26 -8.58
N ARG A 57 -20.69 -8.09 -9.25
CA ARG A 57 -19.36 -8.22 -8.60
C ARG A 57 -19.13 -7.09 -7.61
N LEU A 58 -19.47 -5.84 -7.98
CA LEU A 58 -19.37 -4.69 -7.08
C LEU A 58 -20.23 -4.89 -5.84
N LYS A 59 -21.49 -5.29 -6.01
CA LYS A 59 -22.39 -5.57 -4.89
C LYS A 59 -21.82 -6.62 -3.94
N ALA A 60 -21.37 -7.75 -4.47
CA ALA A 60 -20.77 -8.81 -3.66
C ALA A 60 -19.50 -8.34 -2.93
N ALA A 61 -18.64 -7.57 -3.60
CA ALA A 61 -17.42 -7.03 -2.99
C ALA A 61 -17.73 -6.05 -1.86
N ARG A 62 -18.70 -5.16 -2.03
CA ARG A 62 -19.19 -4.23 -1.00
C ARG A 62 -19.79 -4.96 0.20
N GLU A 63 -20.53 -6.02 -0.03
CA GLU A 63 -21.09 -6.86 1.05
C GLU A 63 -20.00 -7.52 1.90
N ILE A 64 -18.90 -7.97 1.27
CA ILE A 64 -17.78 -8.63 1.94
C ILE A 64 -16.90 -7.63 2.68
N THR A 65 -16.55 -6.52 2.03
CA THR A 65 -15.54 -5.58 2.55
C THR A 65 -16.14 -4.48 3.41
N LYS A 66 -17.43 -4.19 3.24
CA LYS A 66 -18.12 -3.01 3.84
C LYS A 66 -17.45 -1.69 3.41
N GLN A 67 -16.94 -1.64 2.19
CA GLN A 67 -16.32 -0.48 1.56
C GLN A 67 -16.95 -0.23 0.20
N ASP A 68 -16.92 1.00 -0.28
CA ASP A 68 -17.45 1.38 -1.59
C ASP A 68 -16.58 0.86 -2.73
N ASP A 69 -15.25 0.82 -2.53
CA ASP A 69 -14.28 0.28 -3.48
C ASP A 69 -13.03 -0.27 -2.76
N ALA A 70 -12.01 -0.69 -3.52
CA ALA A 70 -10.81 -1.34 -3.01
C ALA A 70 -9.92 -0.43 -2.15
N VAL A 71 -9.99 0.89 -2.33
CA VAL A 71 -9.15 1.87 -1.63
C VAL A 71 -9.95 2.64 -0.59
N ALA A 72 -9.42 2.74 0.61
CA ALA A 72 -9.89 3.64 1.65
C ALA A 72 -8.75 4.58 2.09
N ILE A 73 -9.12 5.79 2.46
CA ILE A 73 -8.21 6.82 2.98
C ILE A 73 -8.60 7.13 4.42
N ALA A 74 -7.61 7.30 5.27
CA ALA A 74 -7.81 7.72 6.66
C ALA A 74 -6.76 8.76 7.06
N THR A 75 -7.10 9.55 8.07
CA THR A 75 -6.18 10.50 8.72
C THR A 75 -6.10 10.22 10.20
N GLY A 76 -4.96 10.51 10.80
CA GLY A 76 -4.70 10.27 12.22
C GLY A 76 -3.26 10.60 12.56
N LYS A 77 -2.77 10.05 13.68
CA LYS A 77 -1.38 10.27 14.11
C LYS A 77 -0.56 8.99 14.03
N LEU A 78 0.70 9.14 13.69
CA LEU A 78 1.75 8.14 13.80
C LEU A 78 2.94 8.76 14.54
N ASN A 79 3.32 8.24 15.70
CA ASN A 79 4.35 8.83 16.57
C ASN A 79 4.12 10.35 16.81
N ASN A 80 2.88 10.73 17.09
CA ASN A 80 2.42 12.11 17.23
C ASN A 80 2.60 13.01 16.00
N ILE A 81 2.87 12.44 14.82
CA ILE A 81 2.88 13.16 13.53
C ILE A 81 1.54 12.97 12.85
N ASN A 82 0.88 14.04 12.45
CA ASN A 82 -0.33 13.93 11.62
C ASN A 82 0.05 13.35 10.26
N VAL A 83 -0.67 12.32 9.83
CA VAL A 83 -0.42 11.61 8.57
C VAL A 83 -1.73 11.32 7.85
N THR A 84 -1.68 11.30 6.52
CA THR A 84 -2.75 10.80 5.68
C THR A 84 -2.34 9.43 5.14
N VAL A 85 -3.21 8.44 5.28
CA VAL A 85 -2.88 7.05 4.97
C VAL A 85 -3.93 6.46 4.05
N GLY A 86 -3.49 5.90 2.93
CA GLY A 86 -4.31 5.06 2.07
C GLY A 86 -4.02 3.58 2.27
N ALA A 87 -5.03 2.75 2.12
CA ALA A 87 -4.87 1.31 2.11
C ALA A 87 -5.77 0.66 1.05
N GLN A 88 -5.31 -0.47 0.53
CA GLN A 88 -6.00 -1.22 -0.52
C GLN A 88 -6.39 -2.62 -0.02
N ASP A 89 -7.68 -2.96 -0.17
CA ASP A 89 -8.23 -4.24 0.27
C ASP A 89 -8.31 -5.24 -0.90
N PHE A 90 -7.48 -6.27 -0.85
CA PHE A 90 -7.45 -7.31 -1.88
C PHE A 90 -8.76 -8.08 -2.02
N ARG A 91 -9.60 -8.12 -0.98
CA ARG A 91 -10.88 -8.82 -1.01
C ARG A 91 -11.89 -8.11 -1.93
N PHE A 92 -11.68 -6.82 -2.20
CA PHE A 92 -12.49 -6.08 -3.17
C PHE A 92 -11.95 -6.32 -4.59
N ILE A 93 -12.50 -7.31 -5.26
CA ILE A 93 -12.17 -7.69 -6.65
C ILE A 93 -10.64 -7.77 -6.89
N GLY A 94 -9.92 -8.50 -6.01
CA GLY A 94 -8.47 -8.65 -6.09
C GLY A 94 -7.67 -7.36 -5.84
N GLY A 95 -8.25 -6.40 -5.09
CA GLY A 95 -7.64 -5.08 -4.91
C GLY A 95 -7.47 -4.31 -6.22
N SER A 96 -8.23 -4.68 -7.27
CA SER A 96 -8.04 -4.09 -8.59
C SER A 96 -8.37 -2.60 -8.61
N PHE A 97 -7.56 -1.85 -9.36
CA PHE A 97 -7.58 -0.40 -9.38
C PHE A 97 -8.46 0.11 -10.52
N GLY A 98 -9.56 0.76 -10.17
CA GLY A 98 -10.55 1.34 -11.07
C GLY A 98 -10.79 2.82 -10.82
N ALA A 99 -11.85 3.37 -11.38
CA ALA A 99 -12.20 4.78 -11.28
C ALA A 99 -12.38 5.23 -9.81
N ALA A 100 -13.16 4.50 -9.02
CA ALA A 100 -13.42 4.84 -7.61
C ALA A 100 -12.15 4.77 -6.76
N SER A 101 -11.32 3.74 -6.96
CA SER A 101 -10.01 3.65 -6.30
C SER A 101 -9.09 4.81 -6.70
N GLY A 102 -9.12 5.24 -7.98
CA GLY A 102 -8.37 6.38 -8.47
C GLY A 102 -8.80 7.70 -7.82
N GLU A 103 -10.12 7.94 -7.74
CA GLU A 103 -10.67 9.10 -7.05
C GLU A 103 -10.30 9.11 -5.55
N ALA A 104 -10.40 7.96 -4.88
CA ALA A 104 -10.01 7.84 -3.48
C ALA A 104 -8.53 8.18 -3.27
N PHE A 105 -7.63 7.64 -4.12
CA PHE A 105 -6.20 7.92 -4.05
C PHE A 105 -5.90 9.42 -4.25
N ILE A 106 -6.47 10.03 -5.29
CA ILE A 106 -6.29 11.45 -5.60
C ILE A 106 -6.83 12.32 -4.47
N SER A 107 -8.01 11.99 -3.93
CA SER A 107 -8.61 12.70 -2.79
C SER A 107 -7.73 12.60 -1.54
N GLY A 108 -7.10 11.44 -1.31
CA GLY A 108 -6.15 11.27 -0.21
C GLY A 108 -4.91 12.15 -0.35
N ILE A 109 -4.36 12.27 -1.56
CA ILE A 109 -3.26 13.18 -1.85
C ILE A 109 -3.69 14.64 -1.69
N GLN A 110 -4.86 15.02 -2.23
CA GLN A 110 -5.36 16.39 -2.07
C GLN A 110 -5.55 16.75 -0.59
N TYR A 111 -6.14 15.84 0.20
CA TYR A 111 -6.26 16.03 1.64
C TYR A 111 -4.90 16.20 2.32
N ALA A 112 -3.90 15.40 1.92
CA ALA A 112 -2.53 15.51 2.45
C ALA A 112 -1.91 16.88 2.15
N ILE A 113 -2.11 17.40 0.94
CA ILE A 113 -1.65 18.75 0.52
C ILE A 113 -2.36 19.83 1.36
N ASP A 114 -3.69 19.78 1.43
CA ASP A 114 -4.50 20.80 2.11
C ASP A 114 -4.20 20.86 3.62
N ASN A 115 -3.82 19.74 4.22
CA ASN A 115 -3.51 19.62 5.65
C ASN A 115 -2.02 19.56 5.96
N ASN A 116 -1.15 19.71 4.93
CA ASN A 116 0.31 19.67 5.06
C ASN A 116 0.80 18.42 5.82
N THR A 117 0.31 17.24 5.41
CA THR A 117 0.67 15.94 6.01
C THR A 117 1.43 15.07 5.01
N PRO A 118 2.38 14.22 5.45
CA PRO A 118 2.93 13.17 4.61
C PRO A 118 1.82 12.19 4.20
N PHE A 119 2.00 11.59 3.02
CA PHE A 119 1.08 10.57 2.50
C PHE A 119 1.74 9.19 2.54
N ILE A 120 1.08 8.23 3.17
CA ILE A 120 1.54 6.84 3.25
C ILE A 120 0.51 5.97 2.55
N PHE A 121 0.93 5.02 1.70
CA PHE A 121 -0.01 4.14 1.02
C PHE A 121 0.38 2.65 1.13
N PHE A 122 -0.54 1.85 1.64
CA PHE A 122 -0.42 0.38 1.70
C PHE A 122 -1.05 -0.24 0.46
N SER A 123 -0.22 -0.69 -0.47
CA SER A 123 -0.65 -1.30 -1.72
C SER A 123 -0.90 -2.80 -1.57
N CYS A 124 -2.02 -3.30 -2.09
CA CYS A 124 -2.34 -4.72 -2.18
C CYS A 124 -3.26 -4.98 -3.40
N SER A 125 -2.68 -5.27 -4.56
CA SER A 125 -3.44 -5.27 -5.82
C SER A 125 -2.93 -6.28 -6.84
N GLY A 126 -3.88 -6.88 -7.55
CA GLY A 126 -3.61 -7.64 -8.77
C GLY A 126 -3.43 -6.78 -10.04
N GLY A 127 -3.61 -5.45 -9.95
CA GLY A 127 -3.46 -4.52 -11.07
C GLY A 127 -4.74 -3.75 -11.42
N GLN A 128 -4.85 -3.31 -12.67
CA GLN A 128 -6.00 -2.51 -13.13
C GLN A 128 -7.28 -3.33 -13.22
N ARG A 129 -8.41 -2.66 -13.00
CA ARG A 129 -9.74 -3.29 -13.06
C ARG A 129 -10.19 -3.49 -14.50
N MET A 130 -10.14 -4.74 -14.98
CA MET A 130 -10.43 -5.09 -16.36
C MET A 130 -11.85 -4.67 -16.81
N MET A 131 -12.84 -4.77 -15.92
CA MET A 131 -14.23 -4.42 -16.19
C MET A 131 -14.45 -2.94 -16.51
N GLU A 132 -13.52 -2.09 -16.12
CA GLU A 132 -13.55 -0.65 -16.42
C GLU A 132 -12.67 -0.25 -17.61
N SER A 133 -11.96 -1.20 -18.23
CA SER A 133 -11.20 -1.02 -19.47
C SER A 133 -10.31 0.25 -19.44
N SER A 134 -10.46 1.11 -20.45
CA SER A 134 -9.69 2.36 -20.61
C SER A 134 -9.89 3.35 -19.45
N ILE A 135 -11.03 3.31 -18.77
CA ILE A 135 -11.29 4.17 -17.60
C ILE A 135 -10.33 3.80 -16.45
N ALA A 136 -10.14 2.50 -16.19
CA ALA A 136 -9.17 2.03 -15.23
C ALA A 136 -7.73 2.38 -15.65
N LEU A 137 -7.37 2.21 -16.93
CA LEU A 137 -6.04 2.56 -17.42
C LEU A 137 -5.75 4.07 -17.29
N ALA A 138 -6.73 4.93 -17.52
CA ALA A 138 -6.59 6.37 -17.35
C ALA A 138 -6.23 6.77 -15.90
N GLN A 139 -6.61 5.95 -14.91
CA GLN A 139 -6.24 6.23 -13.52
C GLN A 139 -4.73 6.17 -13.28
N MET A 140 -3.97 5.41 -14.06
CA MET A 140 -2.50 5.39 -13.94
C MET A 140 -1.91 6.78 -14.15
N THR A 141 -2.33 7.47 -15.20
CA THR A 141 -1.88 8.85 -15.47
C THR A 141 -2.37 9.82 -14.40
N ARG A 142 -3.64 9.75 -14.03
CA ARG A 142 -4.24 10.65 -13.02
C ARG A 142 -3.54 10.56 -11.67
N THR A 143 -3.30 9.34 -11.19
CA THR A 143 -2.63 9.11 -9.90
C THR A 143 -1.15 9.49 -9.95
N THR A 144 -0.46 9.28 -11.08
CA THR A 144 0.91 9.76 -11.28
C THR A 144 1.01 11.28 -11.21
N LEU A 145 0.05 12.00 -11.82
CA LEU A 145 -0.02 13.46 -11.72
C LEU A 145 -0.27 13.92 -10.28
N ALA A 146 -1.16 13.24 -9.55
CA ALA A 146 -1.41 13.56 -8.13
C ALA A 146 -0.15 13.36 -7.26
N VAL A 147 0.62 12.29 -7.49
CA VAL A 147 1.91 12.09 -6.80
C VAL A 147 2.89 13.20 -7.14
N ASN A 148 2.95 13.65 -8.39
CA ASN A 148 3.79 14.77 -8.77
C ASN A 148 3.38 16.08 -8.06
N GLU A 149 2.08 16.33 -7.92
CA GLU A 149 1.55 17.48 -7.18
C GLU A 149 1.97 17.43 -5.70
N LEU A 150 1.88 16.26 -5.06
CA LEU A 150 2.36 16.07 -3.69
C LEU A 150 3.85 16.39 -3.54
N LYS A 151 4.68 15.98 -4.52
CA LYS A 151 6.12 16.28 -4.55
C LYS A 151 6.42 17.78 -4.73
N ILE A 152 5.63 18.48 -5.54
CA ILE A 152 5.74 19.94 -5.70
C ILE A 152 5.52 20.63 -4.35
N HIS A 153 4.65 20.11 -3.49
CA HIS A 153 4.41 20.61 -2.15
C HIS A 153 5.45 20.14 -1.10
N ASN A 154 6.48 19.41 -1.52
CA ASN A 154 7.55 18.88 -0.66
C ASN A 154 7.02 18.00 0.49
N LEU A 155 5.93 17.27 0.27
CA LEU A 155 5.37 16.34 1.23
C LEU A 155 5.87 14.93 0.96
N PRO A 156 6.38 14.20 1.98
CA PRO A 156 6.86 12.84 1.81
C PRO A 156 5.76 11.89 1.34
N TYR A 157 6.10 11.05 0.37
CA TYR A 157 5.28 9.93 -0.10
C TYR A 157 5.98 8.60 0.20
N ILE A 158 5.42 7.81 1.11
CA ILE A 158 5.95 6.49 1.48
C ILE A 158 4.98 5.42 1.01
N VAL A 159 5.47 4.43 0.27
CA VAL A 159 4.66 3.30 -0.19
C VAL A 159 5.07 2.03 0.52
N VAL A 160 4.08 1.31 1.03
CA VAL A 160 4.25 -0.04 1.59
C VAL A 160 3.64 -1.05 0.63
N LEU A 161 4.51 -1.83 0.00
CA LEU A 161 4.16 -2.86 -0.96
C LEU A 161 3.84 -4.16 -0.22
N THR A 162 2.59 -4.61 -0.28
CA THR A 162 2.15 -5.84 0.38
C THR A 162 1.80 -6.92 -0.65
N ASP A 163 1.53 -8.14 -0.21
CA ASP A 163 1.32 -9.29 -1.11
C ASP A 163 -0.14 -9.39 -1.60
N PRO A 164 -0.38 -9.36 -2.93
CA PRO A 164 0.52 -8.96 -4.01
C PRO A 164 0.44 -7.46 -4.31
N THR A 165 1.46 -6.90 -4.96
CA THR A 165 1.40 -5.59 -5.62
C THR A 165 1.91 -5.75 -7.05
N THR A 166 1.00 -5.75 -8.02
CA THR A 166 1.32 -6.13 -9.42
C THR A 166 0.58 -5.27 -10.46
N GLY A 167 0.95 -5.45 -11.70
CA GLY A 167 0.28 -4.87 -12.87
C GLY A 167 0.39 -3.35 -12.96
N GLY A 168 -0.67 -2.71 -13.43
CA GLY A 168 -0.69 -1.25 -13.61
C GLY A 168 -0.53 -0.45 -12.33
N VAL A 169 -0.73 -1.06 -11.16
CA VAL A 169 -0.49 -0.43 -9.86
C VAL A 169 1.01 -0.21 -9.65
N THR A 170 1.85 -1.23 -9.91
CA THR A 170 3.31 -1.06 -9.88
C THR A 170 3.81 -0.16 -11.01
N ALA A 171 3.18 -0.19 -12.18
CA ALA A 171 3.54 0.68 -13.29
C ALA A 171 3.09 2.14 -13.12
N SER A 172 2.50 2.49 -12.00
CA SER A 172 2.06 3.85 -11.68
C SER A 172 2.44 4.24 -10.24
N TRP A 173 1.51 4.66 -9.45
CA TRP A 173 1.70 5.28 -8.14
C TRP A 173 2.45 4.41 -7.11
N ALA A 174 2.37 3.08 -7.18
CA ALA A 174 2.96 2.22 -6.15
C ALA A 174 4.51 2.23 -6.17
N MET A 175 5.14 2.53 -7.30
CA MET A 175 6.60 2.64 -7.44
C MET A 175 7.09 4.09 -7.54
N LEU A 176 6.25 5.07 -7.20
CA LEU A 176 6.58 6.49 -7.23
C LEU A 176 6.86 7.10 -5.85
N GLY A 177 6.87 6.29 -4.80
CA GLY A 177 7.21 6.72 -3.44
C GLY A 177 8.61 7.31 -3.35
N ASP A 178 8.82 8.24 -2.43
CA ASP A 178 10.16 8.70 -2.06
C ASP A 178 10.91 7.62 -1.28
N ILE A 179 10.17 6.75 -0.58
CA ILE A 179 10.66 5.53 0.06
C ILE A 179 9.68 4.39 -0.24
N LEU A 180 10.24 3.26 -0.71
CA LEU A 180 9.52 2.05 -1.04
C LEU A 180 9.85 0.96 -0.03
N ILE A 181 8.86 0.58 0.78
CA ILE A 181 9.00 -0.47 1.79
C ILE A 181 8.16 -1.66 1.35
N ALA A 182 8.64 -2.88 1.56
CA ALA A 182 7.84 -4.08 1.31
C ALA A 182 7.64 -4.91 2.58
N GLU A 183 6.51 -5.61 2.67
CA GLU A 183 6.36 -6.71 3.63
C GLU A 183 7.19 -7.92 3.16
N PRO A 184 7.75 -8.74 4.08
CA PRO A 184 8.51 -9.95 3.72
C PRO A 184 7.72 -10.89 2.81
N LYS A 185 8.40 -11.44 1.81
CA LYS A 185 7.88 -12.40 0.82
C LYS A 185 6.71 -11.87 -0.02
N ALA A 186 6.44 -10.58 -0.01
CA ALA A 186 5.43 -9.98 -0.86
C ALA A 186 5.80 -10.15 -2.34
N THR A 187 4.80 -10.46 -3.16
CA THR A 187 4.97 -10.57 -4.61
C THR A 187 4.82 -9.18 -5.22
N ILE A 188 5.89 -8.67 -5.82
CA ILE A 188 5.96 -7.34 -6.41
C ILE A 188 6.44 -7.47 -7.84
N GLY A 189 5.69 -6.95 -8.80
CA GLY A 189 6.08 -7.02 -10.21
C GLY A 189 5.01 -6.45 -11.13
N PHE A 190 5.36 -6.26 -12.41
CA PHE A 190 4.40 -5.79 -13.40
C PHE A 190 3.60 -6.97 -13.95
N ALA A 191 4.19 -7.79 -14.81
CA ALA A 191 3.55 -8.99 -15.34
C ALA A 191 3.61 -10.13 -14.31
N GLY A 192 2.53 -10.89 -14.17
CA GLY A 192 2.53 -12.08 -13.33
C GLY A 192 3.55 -13.11 -13.81
N ARG A 193 4.16 -13.86 -12.87
CA ARG A 193 5.16 -14.89 -13.12
C ARG A 193 4.76 -15.85 -14.26
N ARG A 194 3.51 -16.33 -14.24
CA ARG A 194 2.99 -17.23 -15.28
C ARG A 194 3.02 -16.59 -16.67
N VAL A 195 2.60 -15.33 -16.77
CA VAL A 195 2.59 -14.60 -18.06
C VAL A 195 4.01 -14.48 -18.61
N ILE A 196 4.98 -14.17 -17.75
CA ILE A 196 6.39 -14.06 -18.17
C ILE A 196 6.91 -15.43 -18.65
N GLN A 197 6.68 -16.49 -17.89
CA GLN A 197 7.12 -17.85 -18.23
C GLN A 197 6.52 -18.31 -19.57
N ASP A 198 5.23 -18.08 -19.79
CA ASP A 198 4.53 -18.47 -21.00
C ASP A 198 5.00 -17.65 -22.24
N THR A 199 5.40 -16.38 -22.01
CA THR A 199 5.83 -15.47 -23.10
C THR A 199 7.30 -15.66 -23.46
N VAL A 200 8.19 -15.68 -22.45
CA VAL A 200 9.64 -15.76 -22.64
C VAL A 200 10.11 -17.22 -22.77
N ARG A 201 9.30 -18.17 -22.31
CA ARG A 201 9.58 -19.63 -22.29
C ARG A 201 10.82 -20.00 -21.48
N GLU A 202 11.11 -19.24 -20.42
CA GLU A 202 12.20 -19.49 -19.49
C GLU A 202 11.68 -19.88 -18.11
N THR A 203 12.48 -20.69 -17.40
CA THR A 203 12.20 -21.03 -16.00
C THR A 203 12.70 -19.90 -15.12
N LEU A 204 11.77 -19.23 -14.42
CA LEU A 204 12.10 -18.15 -13.50
C LEU A 204 12.58 -18.71 -12.15
N PRO A 205 13.57 -18.07 -11.51
CA PRO A 205 14.00 -18.40 -10.14
C PRO A 205 12.81 -18.44 -9.18
N GLU A 206 12.88 -19.26 -8.12
CA GLU A 206 11.79 -19.38 -7.15
C GLU A 206 11.50 -18.04 -6.46
N GLU A 207 12.57 -17.30 -6.13
CA GLU A 207 12.51 -15.99 -5.44
C GLU A 207 12.14 -14.83 -6.37
N PHE A 208 12.00 -15.07 -7.67
CA PHE A 208 11.67 -14.02 -8.64
C PHE A 208 10.37 -13.29 -8.26
N GLN A 209 10.41 -11.96 -8.26
CA GLN A 209 9.34 -11.06 -7.82
C GLN A 209 9.04 -11.08 -6.30
N LYS A 210 9.83 -11.73 -5.48
CA LYS A 210 9.71 -11.59 -4.03
C LYS A 210 10.38 -10.31 -3.54
N SER A 211 9.84 -9.75 -2.45
CA SER A 211 10.33 -8.50 -1.87
C SER A 211 11.83 -8.51 -1.60
N GLU A 212 12.37 -9.63 -1.09
CA GLU A 212 13.80 -9.79 -0.83
C GLU A 212 14.61 -9.75 -2.14
N TYR A 213 14.14 -10.44 -3.17
CA TYR A 213 14.76 -10.41 -4.50
C TYR A 213 14.76 -8.99 -5.10
N ILE A 214 13.63 -8.28 -4.98
CA ILE A 214 13.50 -6.91 -5.48
C ILE A 214 14.41 -5.95 -4.72
N LEU A 215 14.58 -6.14 -3.39
CA LEU A 215 15.50 -5.37 -2.57
C LEU A 215 16.96 -5.57 -3.03
N GLU A 216 17.39 -6.81 -3.23
CA GLU A 216 18.74 -7.14 -3.70
C GLU A 216 19.06 -6.52 -5.06
N HIS A 217 18.03 -6.32 -5.90
CA HIS A 217 18.17 -5.70 -7.22
C HIS A 217 17.91 -4.18 -7.22
N GLY A 218 17.78 -3.56 -6.05
CA GLY A 218 17.63 -2.11 -5.90
C GLY A 218 16.27 -1.57 -6.35
N GLY A 219 15.24 -2.41 -6.47
CA GLY A 219 13.91 -1.98 -6.87
C GLY A 219 13.06 -1.42 -5.72
N ILE A 220 13.46 -1.65 -4.47
CA ILE A 220 12.84 -1.10 -3.25
C ILE A 220 13.93 -0.77 -2.22
N ASP A 221 13.59 0.02 -1.20
CA ASP A 221 14.55 0.51 -0.22
C ASP A 221 14.64 -0.39 1.02
N LEU A 222 13.53 -0.97 1.47
CA LEU A 222 13.47 -1.74 2.71
C LEU A 222 12.49 -2.93 2.60
N VAL A 223 12.81 -4.02 3.32
CA VAL A 223 11.85 -5.08 3.65
C VAL A 223 11.65 -5.08 5.16
N VAL A 224 10.41 -4.86 5.61
CA VAL A 224 10.07 -4.65 7.01
C VAL A 224 8.90 -5.53 7.45
N GLU A 225 9.09 -6.30 8.50
CA GLU A 225 7.99 -7.05 9.10
C GLU A 225 6.89 -6.12 9.62
N ARG A 226 5.64 -6.53 9.47
CA ARG A 226 4.45 -5.74 9.84
C ARG A 226 4.48 -5.17 11.24
N LYS A 227 4.99 -5.93 12.21
CA LYS A 227 5.08 -5.48 13.61
C LYS A 227 6.01 -4.28 13.84
N TYR A 228 6.97 -4.07 12.92
CA TYR A 228 7.91 -2.94 12.97
C TYR A 228 7.54 -1.80 12.03
N MET A 229 6.50 -1.98 11.20
CA MET A 229 6.16 -1.05 10.12
C MET A 229 5.89 0.37 10.64
N SER A 230 5.04 0.50 11.66
CA SER A 230 4.68 1.81 12.24
C SER A 230 5.90 2.53 12.84
N SER A 231 6.75 1.82 13.60
CA SER A 231 7.96 2.40 14.18
C SER A 231 8.98 2.81 13.12
N THR A 232 9.17 1.99 12.08
CA THR A 232 10.08 2.29 10.97
C THR A 232 9.63 3.53 10.21
N ILE A 233 8.35 3.58 9.81
CA ILE A 233 7.80 4.74 9.08
C ILE A 233 7.84 5.99 9.97
N GLY A 234 7.52 5.88 11.25
CA GLY A 234 7.62 7.00 12.19
C GLY A 234 9.03 7.58 12.28
N THR A 235 10.06 6.72 12.29
CA THR A 235 11.47 7.14 12.29
C THR A 235 11.82 7.85 10.96
N LEU A 236 11.42 7.29 9.83
CA LEU A 236 11.65 7.89 8.51
C LEU A 236 10.99 9.27 8.40
N LEU A 237 9.75 9.41 8.86
CA LEU A 237 9.04 10.69 8.86
C LEU A 237 9.74 11.75 9.73
N ASN A 238 10.27 11.37 10.90
CA ASN A 238 11.05 12.30 11.72
C ASN A 238 12.28 12.84 10.98
N ILE A 239 12.96 11.99 10.21
CA ILE A 239 14.11 12.38 9.38
C ILE A 239 13.68 13.29 8.23
N LEU A 240 12.67 12.86 7.47
CA LEU A 240 12.19 13.58 6.28
C LEU A 240 11.60 14.95 6.64
N LEU A 241 10.88 15.04 7.74
CA LEU A 241 10.26 16.28 8.20
C LEU A 241 11.23 17.17 9.02
N LYS A 242 12.49 16.78 9.15
CA LYS A 242 13.53 17.52 9.88
C LYS A 242 13.10 17.90 11.31
N LYS A 243 12.32 17.04 11.98
CA LYS A 243 11.96 17.26 13.39
C LYS A 243 13.17 17.04 14.26
N SER A 244 13.55 18.05 15.06
CA SER A 244 14.72 17.98 15.94
C SER A 244 14.55 16.92 17.03
N GLU A 245 15.66 16.30 17.46
CA GLU A 245 15.72 15.26 18.50
C GLU A 245 15.13 15.68 19.87
N SER A 246 14.91 16.97 20.11
CA SER A 246 14.33 17.50 21.34
C SER A 246 12.89 17.01 21.61
N GLN A 247 12.16 16.59 20.56
CA GLN A 247 10.83 16.02 20.68
C GLN A 247 10.82 14.48 20.70
N ALA A 248 11.90 13.85 20.27
CA ALA A 248 12.05 12.39 20.25
C ALA A 248 12.31 11.79 21.66
N LYS A 249 12.95 12.54 22.56
CA LYS A 249 13.33 12.08 23.90
C LYS A 249 12.17 11.65 24.82
N ASN A 250 10.95 12.06 24.52
CA ASN A 250 9.77 11.63 25.28
C ASN A 250 9.17 10.30 24.81
N ASN A 251 9.67 9.71 23.71
CA ASN A 251 9.15 8.47 23.12
C ASN A 251 10.14 7.29 23.15
N GLU A 252 11.28 7.42 23.85
CA GLU A 252 12.40 6.46 23.80
C GLU A 252 12.14 5.08 24.41
N SER A 253 10.95 4.76 24.89
CA SER A 253 10.71 3.43 25.48
C SER A 253 10.41 2.32 24.47
N ASN A 254 10.18 2.61 23.17
CA ASN A 254 9.74 1.60 22.19
C ASN A 254 10.30 1.71 20.77
N VAL A 255 11.27 2.57 20.47
CA VAL A 255 11.82 2.70 19.11
C VAL A 255 13.08 1.86 18.96
N LEU A 256 12.99 0.77 18.19
CA LEU A 256 14.18 0.10 17.68
C LEU A 256 14.89 1.05 16.69
N THR A 257 16.16 1.31 16.90
CA THR A 257 16.97 2.07 15.93
C THR A 257 17.09 1.28 14.63
N ILE A 258 17.28 1.98 13.49
CA ILE A 258 17.48 1.37 12.15
C ILE A 258 18.59 0.31 12.22
N ASP A 259 19.65 0.55 12.97
CA ASP A 259 20.75 -0.41 13.21
C ASP A 259 20.28 -1.73 13.83
N GLN A 260 19.34 -1.70 14.75
CA GLN A 260 18.80 -2.93 15.35
C GLN A 260 17.90 -3.73 14.41
N THR A 261 17.28 -3.04 13.45
CA THR A 261 16.46 -3.67 12.41
C THR A 261 17.35 -4.32 11.35
N LEU A 262 18.44 -3.67 10.94
CA LEU A 262 19.41 -4.18 9.96
C LEU A 262 20.27 -5.34 10.49
N GLN A 263 20.59 -5.34 11.80
CA GLN A 263 21.37 -6.43 12.41
C GLN A 263 20.60 -7.73 12.62
N LYS A 264 19.25 -7.70 12.53
CA LYS A 264 18.39 -8.89 12.66
C LYS A 264 18.05 -9.54 11.32
N THR A 265 18.51 -8.99 10.21
CA THR A 265 18.42 -9.67 8.90
C THR A 265 19.50 -10.76 8.87
N PRO A 266 19.18 -12.04 8.63
CA PRO A 266 20.20 -13.07 8.50
C PRO A 266 21.11 -12.69 7.33
N LYS A 267 22.45 -12.71 7.58
CA LYS A 267 23.41 -12.61 6.50
C LYS A 267 23.11 -13.77 5.54
N ALA A 268 22.80 -13.45 4.31
CA ALA A 268 22.72 -14.43 3.25
C ALA A 268 24.05 -15.20 3.19
N ILE A 269 23.93 -16.53 3.24
CA ILE A 269 25.00 -17.48 2.91
C ILE A 269 24.96 -17.71 1.41
#